data_1e1ba35317c06d4c3fd2d53603d6b3b1
#
_entry.id   1e1ba35317c06d4c3fd2d53603d6b3b1
#
_cell.length_a   1.000
_cell.length_b   1.000
_cell.length_c   1.000
_cell.angle_alpha   90.00
_cell.angle_beta   90.00
_cell.angle_gamma   90.00
#
_symmetry.space_group_name_H-M   'P 1'
#
loop_
_entity.id
_entity.type
_entity.pdbx_description
1 polymer ?
#
loop_
_entity_poly.entity_id
_entity_poly.type
_entity_poly.pdbx_seq_one_letter_code
_entity_poly.pdbx_strand_id
1 'polypeptide(L)'
;MARFPKRSIKKRRPVRRKYGSKAAVSHDYAADVSFIVPENTIKLFRIEPTDKTLPRYFIWKMFMPLVCKIRPGKLLHWAMIKSTWNILDPSTVLDAPGLFIKPVNSHLVKLVCSGEVLAPVGTGASEIECLIRKTTVLRRNVTEVDFLYLAFYCTSGVSINYQNRITYHV
;
A
#
# COMPACT_ATOMS: atom_id res chain seq x y z
N MET A 1 -13.50 -64.95 -7.03
CA MET A 1 -12.63 -63.76 -7.06
C MET A 1 -13.24 -62.74 -8.04
N ALA A 2 -13.85 -61.71 -7.57
CA ALA A 2 -14.51 -60.68 -8.39
C ALA A 2 -13.49 -59.58 -8.75
N ARG A 3 -13.25 -59.34 -10.04
CA ARG A 3 -12.37 -58.28 -10.54
C ARG A 3 -13.17 -56.97 -10.64
N PHE A 4 -12.85 -55.99 -9.84
CA PHE A 4 -13.40 -54.64 -9.96
C PHE A 4 -12.79 -53.91 -11.20
N PRO A 5 -13.62 -53.24 -12.01
CA PRO A 5 -13.11 -52.49 -13.14
C PRO A 5 -12.41 -51.19 -12.66
N LYS A 6 -11.16 -50.99 -13.08
CA LYS A 6 -10.42 -49.77 -12.85
C LYS A 6 -11.10 -48.58 -13.57
N ARG A 7 -11.75 -47.70 -12.84
CA ARG A 7 -12.27 -46.42 -13.37
C ARG A 7 -11.08 -45.53 -13.76
N SER A 8 -10.91 -45.30 -15.04
CA SER A 8 -9.95 -44.30 -15.54
C SER A 8 -10.42 -42.90 -15.19
N ILE A 9 -9.72 -42.25 -14.29
CA ILE A 9 -9.94 -40.84 -13.97
C ILE A 9 -9.41 -40.02 -15.15
N LYS A 10 -10.30 -39.57 -16.03
CA LYS A 10 -9.97 -38.61 -17.08
C LYS A 10 -9.56 -37.30 -16.38
N LYS A 11 -8.25 -37.02 -16.31
CA LYS A 11 -7.71 -35.73 -15.89
C LYS A 11 -8.29 -34.65 -16.81
N ARG A 12 -9.26 -33.87 -16.30
CA ARG A 12 -9.75 -32.68 -17.00
C ARG A 12 -8.56 -31.71 -17.13
N ARG A 13 -8.13 -31.49 -18.36
CA ARG A 13 -7.12 -30.47 -18.67
C ARG A 13 -7.72 -29.12 -18.22
N PRO A 14 -6.98 -28.31 -17.44
CA PRO A 14 -7.45 -27.00 -17.09
C PRO A 14 -7.67 -26.22 -18.39
N VAL A 15 -8.89 -25.76 -18.59
CA VAL A 15 -9.23 -24.85 -19.69
C VAL A 15 -8.43 -23.58 -19.43
N ARG A 16 -7.29 -23.41 -20.09
CA ARG A 16 -6.60 -22.11 -20.17
C ARG A 16 -7.56 -21.15 -20.85
N ARG A 17 -8.29 -20.38 -20.07
CA ARG A 17 -8.99 -19.22 -20.57
C ARG A 17 -7.92 -18.34 -21.23
N LYS A 18 -7.90 -18.30 -22.55
CA LYS A 18 -7.19 -17.28 -23.32
C LYS A 18 -7.92 -15.97 -22.99
N TYR A 19 -7.47 -15.29 -21.94
CA TYR A 19 -7.76 -13.87 -21.83
C TYR A 19 -7.07 -13.26 -23.04
N GLY A 20 -7.86 -12.87 -24.04
CA GLY A 20 -7.36 -12.08 -25.14
C GLY A 20 -6.62 -10.91 -24.55
N SER A 21 -5.31 -10.86 -24.73
CA SER A 21 -4.50 -9.73 -24.37
C SER A 21 -4.86 -8.59 -25.33
N LYS A 22 -5.93 -7.86 -25.03
CA LYS A 22 -5.92 -6.46 -25.39
C LYS A 22 -4.68 -5.92 -24.67
N ALA A 23 -3.71 -5.44 -25.42
CA ALA A 23 -2.49 -4.89 -24.85
C ALA A 23 -2.93 -3.84 -23.82
N ALA A 24 -2.87 -4.20 -22.56
CA ALA A 24 -3.25 -3.28 -21.50
C ALA A 24 -2.23 -2.16 -21.55
N VAL A 25 -2.68 -0.97 -21.84
CA VAL A 25 -1.81 0.21 -21.87
C VAL A 25 -1.32 0.42 -20.45
N SER A 26 -0.02 0.31 -20.26
CA SER A 26 0.61 0.55 -18.96
C SER A 26 0.85 2.05 -18.83
N HIS A 27 0.29 2.62 -17.79
CA HIS A 27 0.52 4.01 -17.41
C HIS A 27 1.36 4.05 -16.15
N ASP A 28 2.33 4.95 -16.11
CA ASP A 28 3.14 5.21 -14.92
C ASP A 28 2.76 6.58 -14.34
N TYR A 29 2.39 6.58 -13.09
CA TYR A 29 2.24 7.79 -12.30
C TYR A 29 3.42 7.92 -11.35
N ALA A 30 4.06 9.07 -11.34
CA ALA A 30 5.12 9.39 -10.40
C ALA A 30 4.79 10.69 -9.66
N ALA A 31 4.98 10.70 -8.35
CA ALA A 31 4.89 11.90 -7.54
C ALA A 31 6.04 11.94 -6.54
N ASP A 32 6.63 13.12 -6.40
CA ASP A 32 7.61 13.46 -5.38
C ASP A 32 6.91 14.31 -4.33
N VAL A 33 6.90 13.85 -3.09
CA VAL A 33 6.22 14.54 -2.00
C VAL A 33 7.12 14.58 -0.78
N SER A 34 7.25 15.77 -0.20
CA SER A 34 7.95 16.00 1.06
C SER A 34 6.97 16.54 2.10
N PHE A 35 6.97 15.95 3.28
CA PHE A 35 6.15 16.41 4.39
C PHE A 35 6.73 15.99 5.74
N ILE A 36 6.23 16.63 6.79
CA ILE A 36 6.59 16.32 8.17
C ILE A 36 5.42 15.59 8.81
N VAL A 37 5.71 14.47 9.48
CA VAL A 37 4.79 13.80 10.39
C VAL A 37 5.07 14.34 11.79
N PRO A 38 4.13 15.04 12.41
CA PRO A 38 4.32 15.52 13.77
C PRO A 38 4.45 14.38 14.77
N GLU A 39 5.07 14.67 15.90
CA GLU A 39 5.22 13.71 16.99
C GLU A 39 3.86 13.20 17.48
N ASN A 40 3.78 11.87 17.72
CA ASN A 40 2.59 11.17 18.22
C ASN A 40 1.30 11.41 17.41
N THR A 41 1.44 11.72 16.12
CA THR A 41 0.32 12.03 15.25
C THR A 41 0.28 11.05 14.07
N ILE A 42 -0.92 10.59 13.71
CA ILE A 42 -1.12 9.84 12.47
C ILE A 42 -1.29 10.83 11.32
N LYS A 43 -0.43 10.76 10.33
CA LYS A 43 -0.55 11.55 9.11
C LYS A 43 -0.99 10.66 7.97
N LEU A 44 -2.07 11.07 7.28
CA LEU A 44 -2.51 10.46 6.04
C LEU A 44 -2.06 11.29 4.85
N PHE A 45 -1.63 10.59 3.85
CA PHE A 45 -1.33 11.16 2.55
C PHE A 45 -2.11 10.41 1.48
N ARG A 46 -2.93 11.13 0.72
CA ARG A 46 -3.73 10.56 -0.36
C ARG A 46 -2.86 10.32 -1.59
N ILE A 47 -2.88 9.09 -2.08
CA ILE A 47 -2.24 8.71 -3.34
C ILE A 47 -3.34 8.71 -4.40
N GLU A 48 -3.22 9.59 -5.37
CA GLU A 48 -4.14 9.60 -6.52
C GLU A 48 -3.35 9.39 -7.80
N PRO A 49 -3.78 8.51 -8.67
CA PRO A 49 -3.42 8.59 -10.08
C PRO A 49 -3.95 9.93 -10.62
N THR A 50 -3.14 10.62 -11.38
CA THR A 50 -3.47 11.98 -11.86
C THR A 50 -4.60 12.02 -12.87
N ASP A 51 -4.94 10.89 -13.46
CA ASP A 51 -5.97 10.84 -14.50
C ASP A 51 -7.35 10.59 -13.89
N LYS A 52 -8.01 11.68 -13.49
CA LYS A 52 -9.39 11.64 -12.96
C LYS A 52 -10.43 11.32 -14.04
N THR A 53 -10.03 11.22 -15.30
CA THR A 53 -10.97 10.92 -16.39
C THR A 53 -11.29 9.45 -16.50
N LEU A 54 -10.53 8.60 -15.80
CA LEU A 54 -10.71 7.16 -15.83
C LEU A 54 -11.68 6.70 -14.73
N PRO A 55 -12.86 6.17 -15.08
CA PRO A 55 -13.85 5.72 -14.10
C PRO A 55 -13.39 4.49 -13.33
N ARG A 56 -12.40 3.77 -13.86
CA ARG A 56 -11.85 2.56 -13.24
C ARG A 56 -10.44 2.31 -13.76
N TYR A 57 -9.52 1.98 -12.86
CA TYR A 57 -8.19 1.52 -13.23
C TYR A 57 -7.77 0.33 -12.38
N PHE A 58 -6.90 -0.49 -12.93
CA PHE A 58 -6.35 -1.64 -12.24
C PHE A 58 -4.89 -1.37 -11.86
N ILE A 59 -4.62 -1.19 -10.58
CA ILE A 59 -3.27 -1.04 -10.09
C ILE A 59 -2.60 -2.41 -10.06
N TRP A 60 -1.65 -2.62 -10.95
CA TRP A 60 -0.86 -3.85 -11.01
C TRP A 60 0.25 -3.86 -9.97
N LYS A 61 1.06 -2.82 -9.97
CA LYS A 61 2.28 -2.74 -9.18
C LYS A 61 2.48 -1.33 -8.67
N MET A 62 2.94 -1.22 -7.45
CA MET A 62 3.40 0.02 -6.88
C MET A 62 4.83 -0.15 -6.38
N PHE A 63 5.68 0.77 -6.75
CA PHE A 63 7.02 0.91 -6.23
C PHE A 63 7.09 2.20 -5.42
N MET A 64 7.50 2.09 -4.16
CA MET A 64 7.54 3.20 -3.22
C MET A 64 8.92 3.27 -2.59
N PRO A 65 9.84 4.06 -3.13
CA PRO A 65 11.00 4.48 -2.41
C PRO A 65 10.60 5.59 -1.42
N LEU A 66 10.91 5.38 -0.16
CA LEU A 66 10.63 6.30 0.92
C LEU A 66 11.94 6.60 1.63
N VAL A 67 12.32 7.87 1.65
CA VAL A 67 13.44 8.37 2.46
C VAL A 67 12.85 9.08 3.66
N CYS A 68 13.23 8.65 4.86
CA CYS A 68 12.77 9.27 6.09
C CYS A 68 13.95 9.61 6.99
N LYS A 69 13.90 10.80 7.59
CA LYS A 69 14.86 11.25 8.60
C LYS A 69 14.25 11.06 9.98
N ILE A 70 14.76 10.08 10.72
CA ILE A 70 14.22 9.64 12.00
C ILE A 70 15.30 9.82 13.08
N ARG A 71 14.90 10.22 14.28
CA ARG A 71 15.80 10.25 15.43
C ARG A 71 16.29 8.83 15.78
N PRO A 72 17.55 8.67 16.23
CA PRO A 72 18.10 7.38 16.63
C PRO A 72 17.20 6.63 17.61
N GLY A 73 17.03 5.32 17.42
CA GLY A 73 16.24 4.47 18.28
C GLY A 73 14.73 4.68 18.20
N LYS A 74 14.24 5.50 17.26
CA LYS A 74 12.80 5.70 17.05
C LYS A 74 12.29 4.83 15.92
N LEU A 75 11.01 4.46 16.04
CA LEU A 75 10.32 3.58 15.12
C LEU A 75 9.29 4.38 14.33
N LEU A 76 9.36 4.28 13.00
CA LEU A 76 8.34 4.79 12.09
C LEU A 76 7.46 3.63 11.66
N HIS A 77 6.16 3.73 11.94
CA HIS A 77 5.15 2.85 11.36
C HIS A 77 4.59 3.48 10.10
N TRP A 78 4.37 2.67 9.08
CA TRP A 78 3.70 3.09 7.86
C TRP A 78 2.71 2.03 7.39
N ALA A 79 1.63 2.47 6.78
CA ALA A 79 0.62 1.58 6.21
C ALA A 79 0.05 2.17 4.94
N MET A 80 -0.31 1.30 4.00
CA MET A 80 -1.13 1.66 2.86
C MET A 80 -2.53 1.11 3.09
N ILE A 81 -3.50 1.98 2.96
CA ILE A 81 -4.91 1.63 3.13
C ILE A 81 -5.72 2.04 1.91
N LYS A 82 -6.74 1.25 1.62
CA LYS A 82 -7.78 1.56 0.65
C LYS A 82 -9.07 1.84 1.41
N SER A 83 -9.73 2.95 1.10
CA SER A 83 -11.00 3.36 1.69
C SER A 83 -12.03 3.61 0.61
N THR A 84 -13.31 3.37 0.92
CA THR A 84 -14.44 3.73 0.08
C THR A 84 -14.99 5.13 0.39
N TRP A 85 -14.38 5.84 1.30
CA TRP A 85 -14.75 7.20 1.70
C TRP A 85 -13.52 8.08 1.88
N ASN A 86 -13.70 9.39 1.84
CA ASN A 86 -12.63 10.33 2.09
C ASN A 86 -12.38 10.48 3.59
N ILE A 87 -11.21 10.02 4.04
CA ILE A 87 -10.82 10.08 5.46
C ILE A 87 -10.28 11.48 5.75
N LEU A 88 -11.02 12.26 6.53
CA LEU A 88 -10.62 13.61 6.96
C LEU A 88 -9.77 13.56 8.23
N ASP A 89 -10.16 12.72 9.19
CA ASP A 89 -9.42 12.52 10.44
C ASP A 89 -8.91 11.07 10.53
N PRO A 90 -7.58 10.87 10.46
CA PRO A 90 -6.97 9.54 10.55
C PRO A 90 -7.28 8.81 11.84
N SER A 91 -7.40 9.53 12.94
CA SER A 91 -7.63 8.95 14.28
C SER A 91 -8.99 8.26 14.40
N THR A 92 -9.94 8.58 13.53
CA THR A 92 -11.24 7.91 13.49
C THR A 92 -11.16 6.50 12.91
N VAL A 93 -10.13 6.23 12.10
CA VAL A 93 -9.99 5.00 11.31
C VAL A 93 -8.87 4.11 11.79
N LEU A 94 -7.78 4.71 12.26
CA LEU A 94 -6.55 4.03 12.62
C LEU A 94 -6.21 4.22 14.10
N ASP A 95 -5.65 3.15 14.70
CA ASP A 95 -5.07 3.18 16.03
C ASP A 95 -3.54 3.26 15.96
N ALA A 96 -2.97 4.17 16.75
CA ALA A 96 -1.53 4.24 16.97
C ALA A 96 -1.12 3.28 18.12
N PRO A 97 0.14 2.83 18.15
CA PRO A 97 1.21 3.15 17.20
C PRO A 97 1.22 2.29 15.93
N GLY A 98 0.62 1.12 15.93
CA GLY A 98 0.77 0.12 14.87
C GLY A 98 -0.04 0.38 13.61
N LEU A 99 -0.78 1.50 13.50
CA LEU A 99 -1.66 1.84 12.38
C LEU A 99 -2.68 0.75 12.05
N PHE A 100 -3.23 0.12 13.08
CA PHE A 100 -4.27 -0.88 12.93
C PHE A 100 -5.61 -0.23 12.56
N ILE A 101 -6.35 -0.86 11.66
CA ILE A 101 -7.70 -0.39 11.30
C ILE A 101 -8.63 -0.69 12.46
N LYS A 102 -9.35 0.34 12.95
CA LYS A 102 -10.35 0.17 13.99
C LYS A 102 -11.46 -0.78 13.53
N PRO A 103 -11.88 -1.74 14.37
CA PRO A 103 -12.86 -2.77 13.98
C PRO A 103 -14.16 -2.21 13.41
N VAL A 104 -14.62 -1.07 13.94
CA VAL A 104 -15.84 -0.38 13.48
C VAL A 104 -15.77 0.04 12.01
N ASN A 105 -14.58 0.29 11.48
CA ASN A 105 -14.34 0.75 10.11
C ASN A 105 -13.82 -0.35 9.17
N SER A 106 -13.69 -1.59 9.66
CA SER A 106 -13.08 -2.70 8.89
C SER A 106 -13.83 -3.06 7.59
N HIS A 107 -15.10 -2.70 7.49
CA HIS A 107 -15.91 -2.90 6.28
C HIS A 107 -15.68 -1.83 5.21
N LEU A 108 -15.25 -0.62 5.60
CA LEU A 108 -15.04 0.53 4.70
C LEU A 108 -13.58 0.72 4.33
N VAL A 109 -12.68 0.29 5.21
CA VAL A 109 -11.23 0.48 5.07
C VAL A 109 -10.53 -0.87 5.05
N LYS A 110 -9.59 -1.03 4.12
CA LYS A 110 -8.81 -2.26 3.98
C LYS A 110 -7.33 -1.94 4.00
N LEU A 111 -6.59 -2.69 4.82
CA LEU A 111 -5.14 -2.65 4.79
C LEU A 111 -4.64 -3.33 3.50
N VAL A 112 -3.79 -2.62 2.79
CA VAL A 112 -3.14 -3.13 1.58
C VAL A 112 -1.78 -3.71 1.91
N CYS A 113 -0.96 -2.94 2.61
CA CYS A 113 0.32 -3.37 3.16
C CYS A 113 0.74 -2.43 4.29
N SER A 114 1.65 -2.88 5.12
CA SER A 114 2.24 -2.09 6.21
C SER A 114 3.68 -2.48 6.44
N GLY A 115 4.37 -1.72 7.25
CA GLY A 115 5.73 -2.00 7.66
C GLY A 115 6.22 -1.01 8.71
N GLU A 116 7.43 -1.27 9.16
CA GLU A 116 8.09 -0.50 10.21
C GLU A 116 9.53 -0.22 9.80
N VAL A 117 10.07 0.87 10.29
CA VAL A 117 11.46 1.27 10.12
C VAL A 117 12.01 1.71 11.46
N LEU A 118 12.96 0.97 11.97
CA LEU A 118 13.69 1.32 13.18
C LEU A 118 14.98 2.07 12.79
N ALA A 119 15.14 3.29 13.29
CA ALA A 119 16.41 4.00 13.17
C ALA A 119 17.48 3.39 14.08
N PRO A 120 18.69 3.11 13.57
CA PRO A 120 19.77 2.59 14.38
C PRO A 120 20.08 3.46 15.61
N VAL A 121 20.60 2.84 16.66
CA VAL A 121 20.99 3.52 17.91
C VAL A 121 22.50 3.78 17.88
N GLY A 122 22.96 4.84 18.52
CA GLY A 122 24.41 5.02 18.80
C GLY A 122 25.23 5.68 17.70
N THR A 123 24.63 6.32 16.73
CA THR A 123 25.35 7.01 15.64
C THR A 123 25.89 8.40 16.00
N GLY A 124 25.50 8.96 17.16
CA GLY A 124 25.82 10.35 17.53
C GLY A 124 25.13 11.42 16.69
N ALA A 125 24.40 11.04 15.64
CA ALA A 125 23.65 11.96 14.80
C ALA A 125 22.31 12.33 15.45
N SER A 126 21.84 13.55 15.22
CA SER A 126 20.52 14.01 15.68
C SER A 126 19.38 13.34 14.92
N GLU A 127 19.60 13.03 13.66
CA GLU A 127 18.64 12.33 12.76
C GLU A 127 19.42 11.36 11.87
N ILE A 128 18.77 10.26 11.53
CA ILE A 128 19.30 9.23 10.64
C ILE A 128 18.41 9.12 9.42
N GLU A 129 19.03 9.13 8.26
CA GLU A 129 18.36 8.88 7.00
C GLU A 129 18.15 7.38 6.80
N CYS A 130 16.91 6.97 6.71
CA CYS A 130 16.50 5.59 6.45
C CYS A 130 15.82 5.51 5.09
N LEU A 131 16.25 4.56 4.28
CA LEU A 131 15.65 4.30 2.96
C LEU A 131 14.81 3.05 2.99
N ILE A 132 13.53 3.20 2.67
CA ILE A 132 12.62 2.08 2.47
C ILE A 132 12.35 1.92 0.98
N ARG A 133 12.59 0.74 0.45
CA ARG A 133 12.18 0.38 -0.91
C ARG A 133 11.14 -0.72 -0.82
N LYS A 134 9.90 -0.39 -1.08
CA LYS A 134 8.82 -1.37 -1.09
C LYS A 134 8.24 -1.48 -2.49
N THR A 135 8.22 -2.70 -2.99
CA THR A 135 7.45 -3.04 -4.19
C THR A 135 6.26 -3.88 -3.76
N THR A 136 5.09 -3.44 -4.09
CA THR A 136 3.85 -4.16 -3.77
C THR A 136 3.08 -4.44 -5.06
N VAL A 137 2.73 -5.70 -5.25
CA VAL A 137 1.86 -6.12 -6.35
C VAL A 137 0.44 -6.07 -5.82
N LEU A 138 -0.31 -5.04 -6.17
CA LEU A 138 -1.64 -4.82 -5.63
C LEU A 138 -2.71 -5.67 -6.31
N ARG A 139 -2.65 -5.82 -7.62
CA ARG A 139 -3.65 -6.53 -8.44
C ARG A 139 -5.09 -6.15 -8.05
N ARG A 140 -5.35 -4.87 -7.89
CA ARG A 140 -6.65 -4.37 -7.41
C ARG A 140 -7.27 -3.39 -8.37
N ASN A 141 -8.57 -3.56 -8.57
CA ASN A 141 -9.38 -2.53 -9.19
C ASN A 141 -9.57 -1.37 -8.20
N VAL A 142 -9.38 -0.16 -8.70
CA VAL A 142 -9.69 1.08 -8.00
C VAL A 142 -10.71 1.82 -8.83
N THR A 143 -11.82 2.17 -8.23
CA THR A 143 -12.89 2.93 -8.86
C THR A 143 -12.78 4.40 -8.45
N GLU A 144 -13.54 5.27 -9.09
CA GLU A 144 -13.59 6.71 -8.76
C GLU A 144 -14.00 7.01 -7.31
N VAL A 145 -14.72 6.07 -6.67
CA VAL A 145 -15.13 6.18 -5.26
C VAL A 145 -14.13 5.58 -4.28
N ASP A 146 -13.07 4.95 -4.77
CA ASP A 146 -12.04 4.37 -3.92
C ASP A 146 -10.89 5.37 -3.71
N PHE A 147 -10.42 5.43 -2.48
CA PHE A 147 -9.29 6.26 -2.08
C PHE A 147 -8.13 5.39 -1.61
N LEU A 148 -6.93 5.72 -2.03
CA LEU A 148 -5.71 5.12 -1.53
C LEU A 148 -4.96 6.12 -0.66
N TYR A 149 -4.53 5.68 0.52
CA TYR A 149 -3.77 6.50 1.44
C TYR A 149 -2.49 5.78 1.88
N LEU A 150 -1.45 6.58 2.10
CA LEU A 150 -0.30 6.22 2.94
C LEU A 150 -0.51 6.84 4.31
N ALA A 151 -0.46 6.02 5.34
CA ALA A 151 -0.51 6.42 6.74
C ALA A 151 0.88 6.32 7.34
N PHE A 152 1.24 7.27 8.18
CA PHE A 152 2.51 7.31 8.90
C PHE A 152 2.27 7.69 10.35
N TYR A 153 3.03 7.05 11.24
CA TYR A 153 3.06 7.39 12.67
C TYR A 153 4.47 7.20 13.22
N CYS A 154 4.93 8.17 13.99
CA CYS A 154 6.18 8.09 14.72
C CYS A 154 6.04 8.76 16.08
N THR A 155 6.68 8.20 17.11
CA THR A 155 6.73 8.80 18.47
C THR A 155 7.64 10.02 18.56
N SER A 156 8.41 10.32 17.52
CA SER A 156 9.17 11.58 17.35
C SER A 156 8.82 12.18 16.01
N GLY A 157 8.89 13.49 15.87
CA GLY A 157 8.71 14.12 14.57
C GLY A 157 9.63 13.49 13.52
N VAL A 158 9.13 13.26 12.31
CA VAL A 158 9.88 12.66 11.21
C VAL A 158 9.64 13.43 9.92
N SER A 159 10.71 13.70 9.18
CA SER A 159 10.64 14.24 7.83
C SER A 159 10.63 13.09 6.83
N ILE A 160 9.68 13.11 5.92
CA ILE A 160 9.49 12.06 4.91
C ILE A 160 9.57 12.68 3.53
N ASN A 161 10.49 12.15 2.73
CA ASN A 161 10.52 12.37 1.30
C ASN A 161 10.14 11.05 0.63
N TYR A 162 9.09 11.05 -0.13
CA TYR A 162 8.71 9.84 -0.80
C TYR A 162 8.43 10.07 -2.28
N GLN A 163 8.88 9.11 -3.06
CA GLN A 163 8.55 9.00 -4.47
C GLN A 163 7.63 7.81 -4.63
N ASN A 164 6.56 7.97 -5.35
CA ASN A 164 5.79 6.81 -5.72
C ASN A 164 5.80 6.64 -7.25
N ARG A 165 5.87 5.39 -7.67
CA ARG A 165 5.67 5.00 -9.05
C ARG A 165 4.60 3.93 -9.08
N ILE A 166 3.46 4.27 -9.65
CA ILE A 166 2.33 3.37 -9.78
C ILE A 166 2.21 2.97 -11.23
N THR A 167 2.31 1.67 -11.51
CA THR A 167 1.99 1.11 -12.82
C THR A 167 0.56 0.61 -12.77
N TYR A 168 -0.30 1.15 -13.63
CA TYR A 168 -1.70 0.76 -13.70
C TYR A 168 -2.10 0.43 -15.15
N HIS A 169 -3.14 -0.34 -15.27
CA HIS A 169 -3.75 -0.71 -16.55
C HIS A 169 -5.18 -0.16 -16.60
N VAL A 170 -5.58 0.24 -17.77
CA VAL A 170 -6.94 0.71 -18.06
C VAL A 170 -7.71 -0.36 -18.79
#